data_2383854c3ff917c193b54224fbb0cb57
#
_entry.id   2383854c3ff917c193b54224fbb0cb57
#
_cell.length_a   1.000
_cell.length_b   1.000
_cell.length_c   1.000
_cell.angle_alpha   90.00
_cell.angle_beta   90.00
_cell.angle_gamma   90.00
#
_symmetry.space_group_name_H-M   'P 1'
#
loop_
_entity.id
_entity.type
_entity.pdbx_description
1 polymer ?
#
loop_
_entity_poly.entity_id
_entity_poly.type
_entity_poly.pdbx_seq_one_letter_code
_entity_poly.pdbx_strand_id
1 'polypeptide(L)'
;DVIQSQTHHAPASTFTTVVKSRADVEKEKAAQKEAALSAKQQIFSDKEVLHEDALHIKDANDTRPTPRYEFSYKQMVGTQDTVLGFTDKTPGSQDCSHLIIKIHFPGSQLKDLDLDVTRNRIRAESKTLKLFTYLPNDVYHDKGNAKFDKDKSVLTVTVPIIGMFDDMA
;
A
#
# COMPACT_ATOMS: atom_id res chain seq x y z
N ASP A 1 78.08 -15.50 34.59
CA ASP A 1 76.78 -14.94 34.23
C ASP A 1 76.44 -15.39 32.84
N VAL A 2 75.62 -16.44 32.75
CA VAL A 2 75.28 -17.12 31.48
C VAL A 2 73.89 -16.64 31.10
N ILE A 3 73.80 -15.92 29.95
CA ILE A 3 72.56 -15.52 29.31
C ILE A 3 72.16 -16.66 28.41
N GLN A 4 71.09 -17.39 28.74
CA GLN A 4 70.46 -18.37 27.89
C GLN A 4 69.43 -17.66 26.99
N SER A 5 69.70 -17.61 25.69
CA SER A 5 68.80 -17.20 24.68
C SER A 5 67.80 -18.33 24.33
N GLN A 6 66.56 -18.18 24.70
CA GLN A 6 65.49 -19.09 24.27
C GLN A 6 64.99 -18.68 22.88
N THR A 7 65.25 -19.53 21.90
CA THR A 7 64.70 -19.45 20.55
C THR A 7 63.25 -19.98 20.56
N HIS A 8 62.29 -19.10 20.45
CA HIS A 8 60.89 -19.50 20.20
C HIS A 8 60.74 -19.98 18.75
N HIS A 9 60.54 -21.28 18.62
CA HIS A 9 60.18 -21.90 17.36
C HIS A 9 58.71 -21.74 17.15
N ALA A 10 58.28 -20.93 16.15
CA ALA A 10 56.92 -20.78 15.75
C ALA A 10 56.47 -22.04 14.95
N PRO A 11 55.27 -22.58 15.20
CA PRO A 11 54.80 -23.72 14.43
C PRO A 11 54.45 -23.29 13.01
N ALA A 12 54.96 -24.04 12.03
CA ALA A 12 54.62 -23.86 10.63
C ALA A 12 53.15 -24.08 10.37
N SER A 13 52.47 -23.01 9.90
CA SER A 13 51.11 -23.06 9.41
C SER A 13 51.08 -23.88 8.12
N THR A 14 50.58 -25.11 8.21
CA THR A 14 50.30 -25.94 7.04
C THR A 14 49.05 -25.39 6.34
N PHE A 15 49.29 -24.59 5.32
CA PHE A 15 48.25 -24.13 4.40
C PHE A 15 47.79 -25.29 3.51
N THR A 16 46.74 -26.00 3.91
CA THR A 16 46.13 -27.05 3.09
C THR A 16 45.25 -26.41 2.03
N THR A 17 45.80 -26.23 0.82
CA THR A 17 45.04 -25.80 -0.33
C THR A 17 44.15 -26.96 -0.79
N VAL A 18 42.87 -26.93 -0.40
CA VAL A 18 41.85 -27.88 -0.89
C VAL A 18 41.58 -27.51 -2.35
N VAL A 19 42.15 -28.28 -3.28
CA VAL A 19 41.89 -28.16 -4.72
C VAL A 19 40.46 -28.71 -4.96
N LYS A 20 39.50 -27.84 -5.12
CA LYS A 20 38.10 -28.24 -5.47
C LYS A 20 38.11 -28.86 -6.90
N SER A 21 37.42 -29.97 -7.05
CA SER A 21 37.22 -30.64 -8.33
C SER A 21 36.45 -29.73 -9.30
N ARG A 22 36.70 -29.91 -10.63
CA ARG A 22 35.92 -29.13 -11.63
C ARG A 22 34.41 -29.30 -11.49
N ALA A 23 33.94 -30.45 -11.07
CA ALA A 23 32.52 -30.75 -10.82
C ALA A 23 31.97 -29.97 -9.63
N ASP A 24 32.79 -29.74 -8.59
CA ASP A 24 32.38 -28.97 -7.42
C ASP A 24 32.25 -27.46 -7.70
N VAL A 25 33.19 -26.95 -8.55
CA VAL A 25 33.15 -25.55 -8.99
C VAL A 25 31.96 -25.29 -9.92
N GLU A 26 31.58 -26.26 -10.73
CA GLU A 26 30.44 -26.16 -11.65
C GLU A 26 29.12 -26.23 -10.91
N LYS A 27 28.98 -27.07 -9.87
CA LYS A 27 27.84 -27.10 -8.96
C LYS A 27 27.71 -25.81 -8.18
N GLU A 28 28.78 -25.24 -7.68
CA GLU A 28 28.81 -24.00 -6.93
C GLU A 28 28.40 -22.81 -7.82
N LYS A 29 28.84 -22.77 -9.08
CA LYS A 29 28.39 -21.78 -10.06
C LYS A 29 26.94 -21.94 -10.49
N ALA A 30 26.43 -23.16 -10.59
CA ALA A 30 25.02 -23.41 -10.89
C ALA A 30 24.12 -22.96 -9.73
N ALA A 31 24.50 -23.29 -8.50
CA ALA A 31 23.77 -22.85 -7.29
C ALA A 31 23.77 -21.32 -7.12
N GLN A 32 24.91 -20.66 -7.40
CA GLN A 32 25.00 -19.19 -7.37
C GLN A 32 24.15 -18.53 -8.47
N LYS A 33 24.07 -19.14 -9.65
CA LYS A 33 23.25 -18.64 -10.75
C LYS A 33 21.76 -18.80 -10.48
N GLU A 34 21.37 -19.89 -9.84
CA GLU A 34 19.98 -20.15 -9.44
C GLU A 34 19.55 -19.23 -8.30
N ALA A 35 20.41 -19.01 -7.29
CA ALA A 35 20.19 -18.04 -6.22
C ALA A 35 20.11 -16.60 -6.74
N ALA A 36 20.93 -16.22 -7.72
CA ALA A 36 20.88 -14.91 -8.35
C ALA A 36 19.63 -14.72 -9.24
N LEU A 37 19.08 -15.79 -9.82
CA LEU A 37 17.84 -15.75 -10.59
C LEU A 37 16.63 -15.61 -9.68
N SER A 38 16.59 -16.33 -8.54
CA SER A 38 15.52 -16.23 -7.55
C SER A 38 15.53 -14.87 -6.86
N ALA A 39 16.71 -14.31 -6.57
CA ALA A 39 16.82 -12.94 -6.02
C ALA A 39 16.35 -11.85 -7.02
N LYS A 40 16.52 -12.07 -8.33
CA LYS A 40 16.00 -11.17 -9.38
C LYS A 40 14.49 -11.31 -9.63
N GLN A 41 13.88 -12.43 -9.24
CA GLN A 41 12.44 -12.65 -9.35
C GLN A 41 11.66 -12.12 -8.14
N GLN A 42 12.32 -11.84 -7.02
CA GLN A 42 11.70 -11.11 -5.92
C GLN A 42 11.64 -9.62 -6.28
N ILE A 43 10.48 -9.20 -6.79
CA ILE A 43 10.19 -7.79 -7.13
C ILE A 43 10.07 -6.94 -5.86
N PHE A 44 9.74 -7.56 -4.73
CA PHE A 44 9.65 -6.91 -3.42
C PHE A 44 10.44 -7.71 -2.38
N SER A 45 11.21 -7.03 -1.57
CA SER A 45 11.86 -7.60 -0.38
C SER A 45 10.79 -7.85 0.69
N ASP A 46 10.87 -8.95 1.43
CA ASP A 46 9.95 -9.25 2.55
C ASP A 46 9.90 -8.14 3.62
N LYS A 47 10.91 -7.26 3.63
CA LYS A 47 10.96 -6.05 4.48
C LYS A 47 10.15 -4.88 3.92
N GLU A 48 9.95 -4.80 2.61
CA GLU A 48 9.14 -3.74 1.98
C GLU A 48 7.64 -3.99 2.08
N VAL A 49 7.24 -5.24 2.28
CA VAL A 49 5.82 -5.62 2.44
C VAL A 49 5.29 -5.30 3.84
N LEU A 50 6.16 -4.99 4.80
CA LEU A 50 5.78 -4.57 6.16
C LEU A 50 5.51 -3.06 6.26
N HIS A 51 4.88 -2.45 5.27
CA HIS A 51 4.22 -1.18 5.50
C HIS A 51 3.09 -1.43 6.52
N GLU A 52 2.99 -0.57 7.53
CA GLU A 52 1.93 -0.66 8.57
C GLU A 52 0.54 -0.81 7.93
N ASP A 53 0.35 -0.28 6.74
CA ASP A 53 -0.88 -0.39 5.95
C ASP A 53 -1.19 -1.82 5.49
N ALA A 54 -0.19 -2.64 5.22
CA ALA A 54 -0.39 -4.04 4.84
C ALA A 54 -0.85 -4.91 6.03
N LEU A 55 -0.47 -4.55 7.24
CA LEU A 55 -0.92 -5.21 8.46
C LEU A 55 -2.40 -4.92 8.74
N HIS A 56 -2.89 -3.72 8.40
CA HIS A 56 -4.30 -3.35 8.55
C HIS A 56 -5.22 -3.98 7.50
N ILE A 57 -4.68 -4.34 6.32
CA ILE A 57 -5.47 -5.01 5.26
C ILE A 57 -5.82 -6.46 5.64
N LYS A 58 -4.93 -7.11 6.41
CA LYS A 58 -5.09 -8.49 6.86
C LYS A 58 -5.09 -8.55 8.38
N ASP A 59 -6.13 -8.05 9.01
CA ASP A 59 -6.46 -8.54 10.34
C ASP A 59 -6.79 -10.03 10.18
N ALA A 60 -5.78 -10.88 10.41
CA ALA A 60 -5.89 -12.33 10.25
C ALA A 60 -7.01 -12.97 11.09
N ASN A 61 -7.56 -12.21 12.05
CA ASN A 61 -8.63 -12.61 12.94
C ASN A 61 -10.02 -12.05 12.53
N ASP A 62 -10.09 -11.19 11.51
CA ASP A 62 -11.36 -10.59 11.11
C ASP A 62 -11.94 -11.32 9.90
N THR A 63 -12.93 -12.18 10.16
CA THR A 63 -13.62 -13.00 9.15
C THR A 63 -14.83 -12.28 8.53
N ARG A 64 -15.06 -10.99 8.83
CA ARG A 64 -16.21 -10.25 8.29
C ARG A 64 -16.06 -10.08 6.77
N PRO A 65 -17.13 -10.34 5.99
CA PRO A 65 -17.09 -10.16 4.55
C PRO A 65 -17.01 -8.67 4.16
N THR A 66 -16.44 -8.42 2.98
CA THR A 66 -16.34 -7.08 2.39
C THR A 66 -17.69 -6.68 1.79
N PRO A 67 -18.24 -5.50 2.13
CA PRO A 67 -19.45 -4.98 1.51
C PRO A 67 -19.23 -4.62 0.04
N ARG A 68 -20.32 -4.56 -0.73
CA ARG A 68 -20.28 -4.01 -2.08
C ARG A 68 -20.05 -2.51 -2.01
N TYR A 69 -19.10 -2.01 -2.81
CA TYR A 69 -18.81 -0.58 -2.91
C TYR A 69 -18.63 -0.13 -4.36
N GLU A 70 -18.80 1.16 -4.59
CA GLU A 70 -18.72 1.78 -5.90
C GLU A 70 -18.08 3.16 -5.78
N PHE A 71 -17.16 3.47 -6.69
CA PHE A 71 -16.57 4.80 -6.83
C PHE A 71 -17.27 5.55 -7.97
N SER A 72 -17.58 6.81 -7.71
CA SER A 72 -18.14 7.73 -8.69
C SER A 72 -17.45 9.09 -8.57
N TYR A 73 -17.30 9.78 -9.67
CA TYR A 73 -16.70 11.11 -9.70
C TYR A 73 -17.76 12.18 -9.88
N LYS A 74 -17.58 13.31 -9.20
CA LYS A 74 -18.45 14.47 -9.34
C LYS A 74 -17.61 15.68 -9.71
N GLN A 75 -17.93 16.28 -10.83
CA GLN A 75 -17.38 17.55 -11.25
C GLN A 75 -18.28 18.69 -10.74
N MET A 76 -17.68 19.70 -10.12
CA MET A 76 -18.38 20.95 -9.83
C MET A 76 -18.12 21.93 -10.97
N VAL A 77 -19.17 22.25 -11.71
CA VAL A 77 -19.12 23.18 -12.83
C VAL A 77 -19.85 24.47 -12.39
N GLY A 78 -19.13 25.57 -12.39
CA GLY A 78 -19.71 26.89 -12.11
C GLY A 78 -20.40 27.49 -13.34
N THR A 79 -21.21 28.52 -13.12
CA THR A 79 -21.87 29.26 -14.21
C THR A 79 -20.84 29.87 -15.19
N GLN A 80 -19.69 30.26 -14.68
CA GLN A 80 -18.57 30.80 -15.47
C GLN A 80 -17.96 29.75 -16.41
N ASP A 81 -17.87 28.51 -15.95
CA ASP A 81 -17.35 27.40 -16.73
C ASP A 81 -18.29 27.04 -17.89
N THR A 82 -19.61 27.16 -17.66
CA THR A 82 -20.63 26.79 -18.63
C THR A 82 -20.84 27.87 -19.72
N VAL A 83 -20.76 29.14 -19.35
CA VAL A 83 -21.11 30.25 -20.25
C VAL A 83 -19.91 30.79 -21.01
N LEU A 84 -18.73 30.84 -20.41
CA LEU A 84 -17.54 31.51 -20.96
C LEU A 84 -16.42 30.55 -21.36
N GLY A 85 -16.49 29.28 -20.97
CA GLY A 85 -15.47 28.27 -21.30
C GLY A 85 -14.03 28.63 -20.85
N PHE A 86 -13.91 29.49 -19.83
CA PHE A 86 -12.60 29.97 -19.35
C PHE A 86 -11.80 28.94 -18.57
N THR A 87 -12.45 27.88 -18.14
CA THR A 87 -11.77 26.78 -17.49
C THR A 87 -11.68 25.62 -18.48
N ASP A 88 -10.47 25.20 -18.80
CA ASP A 88 -10.19 24.03 -19.67
C ASP A 88 -10.65 22.69 -19.07
N LYS A 89 -11.71 22.69 -18.24
CA LYS A 89 -12.25 21.50 -17.60
C LYS A 89 -12.93 20.62 -18.63
N THR A 90 -12.42 19.42 -18.78
CA THR A 90 -13.01 18.39 -19.63
C THR A 90 -14.03 17.54 -18.86
N PRO A 91 -14.96 16.82 -19.52
CA PRO A 91 -15.84 15.86 -18.86
C PRO A 91 -15.13 14.64 -18.28
N GLY A 92 -13.81 14.59 -18.35
CA GLY A 92 -12.98 13.49 -17.85
C GLY A 92 -12.96 13.39 -16.33
N SER A 93 -12.65 12.21 -15.82
CA SER A 93 -12.51 11.96 -14.37
C SER A 93 -11.33 12.71 -13.73
N GLN A 94 -10.37 13.16 -14.52
CA GLN A 94 -9.19 13.90 -14.04
C GLN A 94 -9.53 15.33 -13.60
N ASP A 95 -10.57 15.93 -14.20
CA ASP A 95 -11.03 17.27 -13.87
C ASP A 95 -12.17 17.27 -12.84
N CYS A 96 -12.47 16.11 -12.26
CA CYS A 96 -13.47 15.98 -11.23
C CYS A 96 -12.93 16.49 -9.88
N SER A 97 -13.72 17.31 -9.22
CA SER A 97 -13.35 17.93 -7.94
C SER A 97 -13.69 17.07 -6.73
N HIS A 98 -14.56 16.09 -6.86
CA HIS A 98 -15.01 15.26 -5.75
C HIS A 98 -15.08 13.80 -6.14
N LEU A 99 -14.65 12.94 -5.21
CA LEU A 99 -14.85 11.50 -5.23
C LEU A 99 -16.06 11.15 -4.37
N ILE A 100 -16.97 10.36 -4.91
CA ILE A 100 -18.14 9.83 -4.20
C ILE A 100 -17.96 8.33 -4.06
N ILE A 101 -18.02 7.85 -2.82
CA ILE A 101 -17.91 6.44 -2.48
C ILE A 101 -19.25 5.98 -1.94
N LYS A 102 -19.87 5.00 -2.58
CA LYS A 102 -21.11 4.38 -2.12
C LYS A 102 -20.82 2.99 -1.59
N ILE A 103 -21.16 2.72 -0.36
CA ILE A 103 -20.90 1.45 0.31
C ILE A 103 -22.24 0.89 0.80
N HIS A 104 -22.53 -0.36 0.45
CA HIS A 104 -23.77 -1.04 0.83
C HIS A 104 -23.59 -1.80 2.14
N PHE A 105 -24.30 -1.37 3.19
CA PHE A 105 -24.31 -2.03 4.48
C PHE A 105 -25.70 -2.62 4.80
N PRO A 106 -26.09 -3.74 4.18
CA PRO A 106 -27.39 -4.36 4.42
C PRO A 106 -27.55 -4.72 5.90
N GLY A 107 -28.71 -4.34 6.47
CA GLY A 107 -29.03 -4.66 7.86
C GLY A 107 -28.29 -3.86 8.93
N SER A 108 -27.48 -2.87 8.55
CA SER A 108 -26.75 -2.03 9.51
C SER A 108 -27.50 -0.72 9.78
N GLN A 109 -27.33 -0.20 11.00
CA GLN A 109 -27.84 1.12 11.39
C GLN A 109 -26.69 2.12 11.44
N LEU A 110 -27.01 3.40 11.31
CA LEU A 110 -26.00 4.48 11.38
C LEU A 110 -25.14 4.44 12.66
N LYS A 111 -25.72 3.99 13.76
CA LYS A 111 -25.02 3.87 15.06
C LYS A 111 -23.97 2.76 15.10
N ASP A 112 -24.10 1.78 14.20
CA ASP A 112 -23.23 0.61 14.13
C ASP A 112 -22.12 0.78 13.09
N LEU A 113 -22.10 1.93 12.41
CA LEU A 113 -21.12 2.24 11.37
C LEU A 113 -19.97 3.07 11.95
N ASP A 114 -18.77 2.58 11.74
CA ASP A 114 -17.52 3.29 11.97
C ASP A 114 -16.88 3.62 10.63
N LEU A 115 -16.51 4.89 10.42
CA LEU A 115 -15.95 5.39 9.18
C LEU A 115 -14.69 6.17 9.46
N ASP A 116 -13.61 5.72 8.91
CA ASP A 116 -12.31 6.39 8.90
C ASP A 116 -11.86 6.64 7.46
N VAL A 117 -11.56 7.89 7.14
CA VAL A 117 -11.08 8.31 5.83
C VAL A 117 -9.74 8.99 6.00
N THR A 118 -8.75 8.50 5.29
CA THR A 118 -7.41 9.07 5.25
C THR A 118 -7.15 9.61 3.83
N ARG A 119 -6.04 10.29 3.62
CA ARG A 119 -5.67 10.90 2.33
C ARG A 119 -5.83 9.94 1.13
N ASN A 120 -5.44 8.68 1.27
CA ASN A 120 -5.39 7.70 0.17
C ASN A 120 -6.17 6.41 0.45
N ARG A 121 -6.88 6.30 1.57
CA ARG A 121 -7.58 5.08 1.96
C ARG A 121 -8.89 5.38 2.69
N ILE A 122 -9.80 4.42 2.65
CA ILE A 122 -11.04 4.43 3.39
C ILE A 122 -11.22 3.12 4.15
N ARG A 123 -11.61 3.23 5.41
CA ARG A 123 -12.02 2.14 6.27
C ARG A 123 -13.45 2.39 6.71
N ALA A 124 -14.33 1.45 6.42
CA ALA A 124 -15.72 1.54 6.84
C ALA A 124 -16.14 0.19 7.44
N GLU A 125 -16.55 0.20 8.69
CA GLU A 125 -16.87 -0.99 9.43
C GLU A 125 -18.29 -0.98 9.95
N SER A 126 -18.88 -2.18 10.00
CA SER A 126 -20.09 -2.44 10.73
C SER A 126 -19.93 -3.70 11.58
N LYS A 127 -20.94 -4.08 12.34
CA LYS A 127 -20.92 -5.32 13.12
C LYS A 127 -20.70 -6.57 12.25
N THR A 128 -21.19 -6.55 11.02
CA THR A 128 -21.20 -7.72 10.12
C THR A 128 -20.28 -7.61 8.92
N LEU A 129 -19.91 -6.38 8.54
CA LEU A 129 -19.18 -6.10 7.31
C LEU A 129 -17.99 -5.18 7.61
N LYS A 130 -16.89 -5.39 6.87
CA LYS A 130 -15.69 -4.55 6.96
C LYS A 130 -15.17 -4.24 5.56
N LEU A 131 -15.01 -2.97 5.25
CA LEU A 131 -14.35 -2.46 4.06
C LEU A 131 -13.06 -1.78 4.45
N PHE A 132 -11.99 -2.19 3.80
CA PHE A 132 -10.74 -1.45 3.77
C PHE A 132 -10.26 -1.42 2.33
N THR A 133 -10.11 -0.24 1.75
CA THR A 133 -9.65 -0.10 0.37
C THR A 133 -8.91 1.22 0.15
N TYR A 134 -8.02 1.22 -0.84
CA TYR A 134 -7.36 2.43 -1.29
C TYR A 134 -8.26 3.24 -2.20
N LEU A 135 -8.12 4.55 -2.10
CA LEU A 135 -8.82 5.48 -2.97
C LEU A 135 -8.07 5.63 -4.29
N PRO A 136 -8.80 5.82 -5.40
CA PRO A 136 -8.17 6.02 -6.71
C PRO A 136 -7.42 7.35 -6.84
N ASN A 137 -7.72 8.31 -5.97
CA ASN A 137 -7.10 9.64 -5.92
C ASN A 137 -6.87 10.05 -4.48
N ASP A 138 -5.86 10.88 -4.24
CA ASP A 138 -5.65 11.53 -2.95
C ASP A 138 -6.79 12.52 -2.66
N VAL A 139 -7.26 12.52 -1.41
CA VAL A 139 -8.43 13.32 -1.01
C VAL A 139 -8.16 14.16 0.25
N TYR A 140 -8.88 15.27 0.35
CA TYR A 140 -8.96 16.05 1.58
C TYR A 140 -9.95 15.39 2.55
N HIS A 141 -9.44 14.53 3.42
CA HIS A 141 -10.25 13.79 4.38
C HIS A 141 -11.02 14.70 5.37
N ASP A 142 -10.44 15.85 5.72
CA ASP A 142 -11.03 16.81 6.66
C ASP A 142 -12.27 17.52 6.10
N LYS A 143 -12.36 17.62 4.77
CA LYS A 143 -13.46 18.32 4.08
C LYS A 143 -14.53 17.36 3.55
N GLY A 144 -14.45 16.10 3.97
CA GLY A 144 -15.39 15.07 3.56
C GLY A 144 -16.79 15.23 4.19
N ASN A 145 -17.79 14.71 3.51
CA ASN A 145 -19.15 14.59 4.01
C ASN A 145 -19.63 13.15 3.81
N ALA A 146 -20.21 12.57 4.88
CA ALA A 146 -20.78 11.23 4.85
C ALA A 146 -22.28 11.27 5.15
N LYS A 147 -23.09 10.58 4.36
CA LYS A 147 -24.52 10.46 4.50
C LYS A 147 -24.96 9.02 4.41
N PHE A 148 -25.72 8.55 5.37
CA PHE A 148 -26.29 7.21 5.38
C PHE A 148 -27.78 7.24 5.00
N ASP A 149 -28.13 6.52 3.95
CA ASP A 149 -29.52 6.29 3.52
C ASP A 149 -30.01 4.99 4.16
N LYS A 150 -30.96 5.10 5.10
CA LYS A 150 -31.52 3.96 5.83
C LYS A 150 -32.36 3.04 4.95
N ASP A 151 -33.09 3.61 3.99
CA ASP A 151 -34.02 2.85 3.15
C ASP A 151 -33.27 1.93 2.19
N LYS A 152 -32.14 2.43 1.67
CA LYS A 152 -31.27 1.69 0.76
C LYS A 152 -30.12 0.97 1.45
N SER A 153 -29.91 1.26 2.75
CA SER A 153 -28.75 0.79 3.51
C SER A 153 -27.41 1.12 2.82
N VAL A 154 -27.30 2.35 2.30
CA VAL A 154 -26.14 2.84 1.56
C VAL A 154 -25.48 4.00 2.31
N LEU A 155 -24.20 3.83 2.60
CA LEU A 155 -23.34 4.91 3.07
C LEU A 155 -22.75 5.61 1.85
N THR A 156 -23.01 6.89 1.70
CA THR A 156 -22.44 7.74 0.64
C THR A 156 -21.44 8.69 1.28
N VAL A 157 -20.19 8.54 0.91
CA VAL A 157 -19.08 9.40 1.35
C VAL A 157 -18.65 10.27 0.18
N THR A 158 -18.66 11.58 0.36
CA THR A 158 -18.22 12.55 -0.65
C THR A 158 -17.03 13.30 -0.13
N VAL A 159 -15.90 13.20 -0.82
CA VAL A 159 -14.61 13.83 -0.44
C VAL A 159 -14.04 14.62 -1.59
N PRO A 160 -13.49 15.82 -1.36
CA PRO A 160 -12.80 16.58 -2.38
C PRO A 160 -11.48 15.89 -2.75
N ILE A 161 -11.18 15.87 -4.04
CA ILE A 161 -9.92 15.33 -4.58
C ILE A 161 -8.84 16.41 -4.45
N ILE A 162 -7.64 16.02 -4.08
CA ILE A 162 -6.46 16.89 -4.09
C ILE A 162 -6.01 17.03 -5.54
N GLY A 163 -6.06 18.27 -6.06
CA GLY A 163 -5.55 18.56 -7.40
C GLY A 163 -4.04 18.41 -7.47
N MET A 164 -3.53 18.09 -8.66
CA MET A 164 -2.09 17.90 -8.89
C MET A 164 -1.23 19.14 -8.51
N PHE A 165 -1.84 20.31 -8.41
CA PHE A 165 -1.17 21.58 -8.07
C PHE A 165 -1.45 22.08 -6.65
N ASP A 166 -2.35 21.43 -5.91
CA ASP A 166 -2.74 21.89 -4.57
C ASP A 166 -1.67 21.58 -3.50
N ASP A 167 -0.79 20.62 -3.75
CA ASP A 167 0.32 20.25 -2.84
C ASP A 167 1.54 21.18 -2.97
N MET A 168 1.52 22.15 -3.88
CA MET A 168 2.65 23.07 -4.13
C MET A 168 2.47 24.47 -3.48
N ALA A 169 1.42 24.69 -2.69
CA ALA A 169 1.11 25.96 -2.06
C ALA A 169 1.54 26.03 -0.59
#